data_f25b098801e082a04c97ebe8dee8d3db
#
_entry.id   f25b098801e082a04c97ebe8dee8d3db
#
_cell.length_a   1.000
_cell.length_b   1.000
_cell.length_c   1.000
_cell.angle_alpha   90.00
_cell.angle_beta   90.00
_cell.angle_gamma   90.00
#
_symmetry.space_group_name_H-M   'P 1'
#
loop_
_entity.id
_entity.type
_entity.pdbx_description
1 polymer ?
#
loop_
_entity_poly.entity_id
_entity_poly.type
_entity_poly.pdbx_seq_one_letter_code
_entity_poly.pdbx_strand_id
1 'polypeptide(L)'
;MVTDKPDDVSPIAFYLDRGSGVPTYLQFVHQVDYALRLGYLQVGDQLPRIKDVTRTLAVNPDTVMKAYRELELRGIAAGRPGVGTFITAEPDVAGLREMAGLHRKLTGWLADAAAAGIDELGMKALFTAALRDFHNAGGATPESTRTGDVA
;
A
#
# COMPACT_ATOMS: atom_id res chain seq x y z
N MET A 1 13.45 -5.66 33.60
CA MET A 1 12.34 -6.24 32.87
C MET A 1 12.59 -6.06 31.38
N VAL A 2 13.03 -7.10 30.72
CA VAL A 2 13.18 -7.11 29.27
C VAL A 2 11.78 -7.28 28.72
N THR A 3 11.21 -6.21 28.19
CA THR A 3 10.06 -6.32 27.32
C THR A 3 10.56 -7.03 26.08
N ASP A 4 10.27 -8.30 26.00
CA ASP A 4 10.43 -9.09 24.80
C ASP A 4 9.44 -8.53 23.78
N LYS A 5 9.88 -7.48 23.07
CA LYS A 5 9.23 -7.08 21.83
C LYS A 5 9.60 -8.21 20.88
N PRO A 6 8.64 -8.93 20.33
CA PRO A 6 8.99 -9.91 19.32
C PRO A 6 9.67 -9.15 18.18
N ASP A 7 10.98 -9.25 18.12
CA ASP A 7 11.85 -8.56 17.14
C ASP A 7 11.58 -8.98 15.68
N ASP A 8 10.46 -9.60 15.43
CA ASP A 8 10.20 -10.34 14.20
C ASP A 8 8.84 -10.08 13.58
N VAL A 9 8.08 -9.08 14.07
CA VAL A 9 6.77 -8.77 13.53
C VAL A 9 6.84 -7.45 12.78
N SER A 10 6.56 -7.51 11.47
CA SER A 10 6.38 -6.31 10.65
C SER A 10 5.23 -5.45 11.19
N PRO A 11 5.37 -4.10 11.16
CA PRO A 11 4.27 -3.19 11.52
C PRO A 11 3.05 -3.31 10.63
N ILE A 12 3.17 -3.93 9.47
CA ILE A 12 2.08 -4.12 8.51
C ILE A 12 1.84 -5.59 8.20
N ALA A 13 0.61 -5.89 7.78
CA ALA A 13 0.24 -7.16 7.17
C ALA A 13 -0.37 -6.88 5.80
N PHE A 14 -0.03 -7.71 4.82
CA PHE A 14 -0.61 -7.59 3.48
C PHE A 14 -2.01 -8.18 3.43
N TYR A 15 -2.81 -7.62 2.55
CA TYR A 15 -4.08 -8.18 2.11
C TYR A 15 -4.08 -8.32 0.58
N LEU A 16 -4.97 -9.14 0.05
CA LEU A 16 -5.05 -9.43 -1.36
C LEU A 16 -6.49 -9.33 -1.84
N ASP A 17 -6.72 -8.53 -2.86
CA ASP A 17 -7.97 -8.49 -3.61
C ASP A 17 -7.78 -9.20 -4.96
N ARG A 18 -8.23 -10.45 -5.02
CA ARG A 18 -8.08 -11.29 -6.23
C ARG A 18 -8.98 -10.83 -7.38
N GLY A 19 -10.03 -10.07 -7.08
CA GLY A 19 -10.97 -9.55 -8.06
C GLY A 19 -10.64 -8.16 -8.61
N SER A 20 -9.57 -7.52 -8.14
CA SER A 20 -9.25 -6.12 -8.49
C SER A 20 -8.75 -5.92 -9.92
N GLY A 21 -8.27 -6.97 -10.58
CA GLY A 21 -7.57 -6.87 -11.87
C GLY A 21 -6.14 -6.33 -11.79
N VAL A 22 -5.69 -5.91 -10.61
CA VAL A 22 -4.31 -5.46 -10.37
C VAL A 22 -3.43 -6.69 -10.10
N PRO A 23 -2.26 -6.82 -10.76
CA PRO A 23 -1.33 -7.90 -10.46
C PRO A 23 -0.99 -7.96 -8.97
N THR A 24 -0.92 -9.16 -8.41
CA THR A 24 -0.74 -9.38 -6.97
C THR A 24 0.51 -8.67 -6.43
N TYR A 25 1.64 -8.77 -7.12
CA TYR A 25 2.86 -8.12 -6.67
C TYR A 25 2.74 -6.60 -6.59
N LEU A 26 2.00 -5.96 -7.51
CA LEU A 26 1.74 -4.52 -7.48
C LEU A 26 0.83 -4.13 -6.32
N GLN A 27 -0.13 -4.97 -5.94
CA GLN A 27 -0.94 -4.72 -4.76
C GLN A 27 -0.07 -4.61 -3.50
N PHE A 28 0.92 -5.48 -3.35
CA PHE A 28 1.86 -5.43 -2.22
C PHE A 28 2.76 -4.20 -2.28
N VAL A 29 3.27 -3.85 -3.47
CA VAL A 29 4.06 -2.62 -3.67
C VAL A 29 3.27 -1.38 -3.26
N HIS A 30 2.02 -1.27 -3.70
CA HIS A 30 1.15 -0.14 -3.35
C HIS A 30 0.87 -0.09 -1.85
N GLN A 31 0.65 -1.22 -1.20
CA GLN A 31 0.40 -1.26 0.24
C GLN A 31 1.60 -0.79 1.05
N VAL A 32 2.80 -1.14 0.64
CA VAL A 32 4.04 -0.63 1.26
C VAL A 32 4.19 0.88 1.04
N ASP A 33 3.99 1.34 -0.19
CA ASP A 33 4.10 2.75 -0.53
C ASP A 33 3.11 3.60 0.28
N TYR A 34 1.84 3.20 0.34
CA TYR A 34 0.83 3.90 1.13
C TYR A 34 1.07 3.80 2.63
N ALA A 35 1.51 2.66 3.14
CA ALA A 35 1.86 2.51 4.56
C ALA A 35 3.00 3.45 4.96
N LEU A 36 4.00 3.63 4.09
CA LEU A 36 5.08 4.58 4.29
C LEU A 36 4.56 6.02 4.28
N ARG A 37 3.71 6.38 3.31
CA ARG A 37 3.10 7.72 3.21
C ARG A 37 2.14 8.04 4.33
N LEU A 38 1.48 7.05 4.92
CA LEU A 38 0.59 7.21 6.06
C LEU A 38 1.30 7.14 7.42
N GLY A 39 2.60 6.88 7.42
CA GLY A 39 3.39 6.81 8.65
C GLY A 39 3.29 5.49 9.41
N TYR A 40 2.69 4.45 8.83
CA TYR A 40 2.65 3.11 9.42
C TYR A 40 3.96 2.36 9.31
N LEU A 41 4.79 2.72 8.32
CA LEU A 41 6.14 2.23 8.13
C LEU A 41 7.14 3.38 8.24
N GLN A 42 8.28 3.09 8.83
CA GLN A 42 9.41 4.01 8.99
C GLN A 42 10.70 3.34 8.52
N VAL A 43 11.73 4.13 8.27
CA VAL A 43 13.07 3.62 7.97
C VAL A 43 13.52 2.67 9.06
N GLY A 44 14.01 1.51 8.66
CA GLY A 44 14.45 0.44 9.54
C GLY A 44 13.39 -0.60 9.88
N ASP A 45 12.12 -0.33 9.58
CA ASP A 45 11.05 -1.31 9.77
C ASP A 45 11.21 -2.49 8.80
N GLN A 46 10.99 -3.67 9.31
CA GLN A 46 11.02 -4.89 8.51
C GLN A 46 9.68 -5.10 7.80
N LEU A 47 9.74 -5.44 6.53
CA LEU A 47 8.58 -5.92 5.79
C LEU A 47 8.20 -7.34 6.22
N PRO A 48 6.94 -7.75 6.04
CA PRO A 48 6.52 -9.12 6.32
C PRO A 48 7.46 -10.12 5.62
N ARG A 49 7.82 -11.18 6.32
CA ARG A 49 8.67 -12.23 5.75
C ARG A 49 7.95 -12.94 4.61
N ILE A 50 8.66 -13.23 3.54
CA ILE A 50 8.11 -13.92 2.36
C ILE A 50 7.37 -15.19 2.77
N LYS A 51 7.95 -15.98 3.66
CA LYS A 51 7.36 -17.20 4.21
C LYS A 51 6.01 -16.96 4.86
N ASP A 52 5.89 -15.90 5.65
CA ASP A 52 4.64 -15.58 6.38
C ASP A 52 3.55 -15.08 5.42
N VAL A 53 3.90 -14.24 4.45
CA VAL A 53 2.97 -13.78 3.41
C VAL A 53 2.47 -14.95 2.58
N THR A 54 3.35 -15.82 2.14
CA THR A 54 3.02 -17.02 1.37
C THR A 54 2.05 -17.92 2.12
N ARG A 55 2.31 -18.14 3.40
CA ARG A 55 1.45 -18.97 4.25
C ARG A 55 0.09 -18.34 4.50
N THR A 56 0.07 -17.04 4.83
CA THR A 56 -1.16 -16.34 5.25
C THR A 56 -2.09 -16.06 4.07
N LEU A 57 -1.55 -15.69 2.92
CA LEU A 57 -2.34 -15.29 1.75
C LEU A 57 -2.41 -16.36 0.65
N ALA A 58 -1.76 -17.49 0.83
CA ALA A 58 -1.68 -18.57 -0.17
C ALA A 58 -1.22 -18.05 -1.54
N VAL A 59 -0.16 -17.24 -1.56
CA VAL A 59 0.49 -16.72 -2.77
C VAL A 59 1.82 -17.41 -3.01
N ASN A 60 2.25 -17.44 -4.27
CA ASN A 60 3.56 -17.96 -4.63
C ASN A 60 4.67 -17.09 -4.02
N PRO A 61 5.72 -17.70 -3.42
CA PRO A 61 6.88 -16.95 -2.92
C PRO A 61 7.50 -16.02 -3.96
N ASP A 62 7.55 -16.43 -5.22
CA ASP A 62 8.10 -15.62 -6.31
C ASP A 62 7.32 -14.32 -6.53
N THR A 63 6.02 -14.32 -6.29
CA THR A 63 5.18 -13.12 -6.35
C THR A 63 5.58 -12.10 -5.28
N VAL A 64 5.80 -12.56 -4.07
CA VAL A 64 6.26 -11.70 -2.95
C VAL A 64 7.68 -11.19 -3.22
N MET A 65 8.57 -12.07 -3.70
CA MET A 65 9.93 -11.69 -4.08
C MET A 65 9.94 -10.66 -5.20
N LYS A 66 9.05 -10.78 -6.18
CA LYS A 66 8.89 -9.79 -7.26
C LYS A 66 8.47 -8.43 -6.70
N ALA A 67 7.52 -8.40 -5.77
CA ALA A 67 7.12 -7.18 -5.10
C ALA A 67 8.29 -6.52 -4.36
N TYR A 68 9.08 -7.29 -3.63
CA TYR A 68 10.20 -6.78 -2.84
C TYR A 68 11.35 -6.28 -3.73
N ARG A 69 11.62 -6.94 -4.86
CA ARG A 69 12.57 -6.44 -5.85
C ARG A 69 12.11 -5.11 -6.47
N GLU A 70 10.82 -4.98 -6.75
CA GLU A 70 10.27 -3.71 -7.25
C GLU A 70 10.43 -2.58 -6.23
N LEU A 71 10.21 -2.85 -4.95
CA LEU A 71 10.46 -1.88 -3.88
C LEU A 71 11.94 -1.50 -3.78
N GLU A 72 12.85 -2.46 -3.97
CA GLU A 72 14.29 -2.19 -4.02
C GLU A 72 14.66 -1.31 -5.22
N LEU A 73 14.12 -1.61 -6.41
CA LEU A 73 14.33 -0.81 -7.61
C LEU A 73 13.82 0.63 -7.46
N ARG A 74 12.75 0.83 -6.72
CA ARG A 74 12.21 2.15 -6.39
C ARG A 74 12.97 2.86 -5.26
N GLY A 75 13.94 2.21 -4.64
CA GLY A 75 14.69 2.75 -3.51
C GLY A 75 13.91 2.83 -2.20
N ILE A 76 12.79 2.13 -2.10
CA ILE A 76 11.91 2.15 -0.91
C ILE A 76 12.41 1.19 0.17
N ALA A 77 12.96 0.06 -0.23
CA ALA A 77 13.41 -1.00 0.66
C ALA A 77 14.74 -1.60 0.20
N ALA A 78 15.39 -2.31 1.09
CA ALA A 78 16.60 -3.10 0.80
C ALA A 78 16.55 -4.45 1.50
N GLY A 79 16.92 -5.49 0.78
CA GLY A 79 17.07 -6.84 1.30
C GLY A 79 18.39 -6.99 2.05
N ARG A 80 18.35 -7.71 3.17
CA ARG A 80 19.53 -8.19 3.89
C ARG A 80 19.51 -9.71 3.86
N PRO A 81 20.45 -10.35 3.17
CA PRO A 81 20.48 -11.80 3.04
C PRO A 81 20.41 -12.51 4.39
N GLY A 82 19.50 -13.49 4.51
CA GLY A 82 19.30 -14.25 5.74
C GLY A 82 18.59 -13.50 6.89
N VAL A 83 18.28 -12.23 6.73
CA VAL A 83 17.65 -11.40 7.77
C VAL A 83 16.25 -10.96 7.36
N GLY A 84 16.10 -10.36 6.18
CA GLY A 84 14.81 -9.89 5.69
C GLY A 84 14.94 -8.65 4.80
N THR A 85 13.81 -8.02 4.52
CA THR A 85 13.72 -6.79 3.73
C THR A 85 13.26 -5.65 4.62
N PHE A 86 13.95 -4.52 4.55
CA PHE A 86 13.77 -3.39 5.46
C PHE A 86 13.52 -2.10 4.69
N ILE A 87 12.71 -1.22 5.25
CA ILE A 87 12.45 0.11 4.69
C ILE A 87 13.72 0.97 4.78
N THR A 88 14.06 1.61 3.67
CA THR A 88 15.23 2.48 3.56
C THR A 88 14.88 3.91 3.14
N ALA A 89 13.70 4.14 2.59
CA ALA A 89 13.26 5.44 2.14
C ALA A 89 12.55 6.22 3.24
N GLU A 90 12.89 7.49 3.39
CA GLU A 90 12.10 8.43 4.18
C GLU A 90 10.99 9.02 3.32
N PRO A 91 9.74 9.09 3.83
CA PRO A 91 8.67 9.73 3.11
C PRO A 91 8.89 11.25 3.06
N ASP A 92 8.51 11.88 1.96
CA ASP A 92 8.45 13.33 1.86
C ASP A 92 7.42 13.91 2.86
N VAL A 93 7.83 14.88 3.65
CA VAL A 93 6.99 15.48 4.71
C VAL A 93 5.73 16.14 4.13
N ALA A 94 5.84 16.80 2.98
CA ALA A 94 4.68 17.41 2.31
C ALA A 94 3.71 16.33 1.83
N GLY A 95 4.22 15.27 1.21
CA GLY A 95 3.42 14.12 0.77
C GLY A 95 2.75 13.38 1.94
N LEU A 96 3.41 13.30 3.09
CA LEU A 96 2.82 12.74 4.32
C LEU A 96 1.59 13.53 4.78
N ARG A 97 1.68 14.85 4.82
CA ARG A 97 0.58 15.72 5.26
C ARG A 97 -0.61 15.65 4.31
N GLU A 98 -0.34 15.66 3.01
CA GLU A 98 -1.36 15.55 1.97
C GLU A 98 -2.09 14.21 2.06
N MET A 99 -1.35 13.12 2.13
CA MET A 99 -1.90 11.77 2.25
C MET A 99 -2.70 11.59 3.55
N ALA A 100 -2.19 12.08 4.68
CA ALA A 100 -2.90 12.05 5.94
C ALA A 100 -4.21 12.84 5.90
N GLY A 101 -4.23 13.98 5.19
CA GLY A 101 -5.45 14.77 4.98
C GLY A 101 -6.49 14.02 4.16
N LEU A 102 -6.09 13.39 3.08
CA LEU A 102 -6.98 12.57 2.23
C LEU A 102 -7.50 11.34 3.00
N HIS A 103 -6.64 10.69 3.75
CA HIS A 103 -7.02 9.56 4.59
C HIS A 103 -8.06 9.94 5.64
N ARG A 104 -7.91 11.10 6.32
CA ARG A 104 -8.89 11.59 7.27
C ARG A 104 -10.25 11.88 6.63
N LYS A 105 -10.27 12.47 5.44
CA LYS A 105 -11.51 12.71 4.69
C LYS A 105 -12.19 11.41 4.32
N LEU A 106 -11.43 10.43 3.88
CA LEU A 106 -11.97 9.11 3.51
C LEU A 106 -12.51 8.36 4.74
N THR A 107 -11.79 8.36 5.85
CA THR A 107 -12.27 7.75 7.11
C THR A 107 -13.52 8.45 7.65
N GLY A 108 -13.60 9.77 7.51
CA GLY A 108 -14.80 10.53 7.83
C GLY A 108 -16.00 10.11 6.96
N TRP A 109 -15.79 9.95 5.66
CA TRP A 109 -16.81 9.45 4.75
C TRP A 109 -17.27 8.03 5.11
N LEU A 110 -16.34 7.14 5.47
CA LEU A 110 -16.67 5.79 5.92
C LEU A 110 -17.52 5.81 7.20
N ALA A 111 -17.20 6.68 8.15
CA ALA A 111 -17.99 6.86 9.37
C ALA A 111 -19.40 7.36 9.06
N ASP A 112 -19.55 8.32 8.16
CA ASP A 112 -20.84 8.85 7.73
C ASP A 112 -21.67 7.78 7.01
N ALA A 113 -21.04 6.98 6.15
CA ALA A 113 -21.69 5.87 5.47
C ALA A 113 -22.17 4.80 6.46
N ALA A 114 -21.36 4.46 7.44
CA ALA A 114 -21.74 3.51 8.51
C ALA A 114 -22.92 4.04 9.33
N ALA A 115 -22.92 5.33 9.69
CA ALA A 115 -24.01 5.97 10.40
C ALA A 115 -25.32 5.99 9.58
N ALA A 116 -25.23 6.03 8.26
CA ALA A 116 -26.36 5.90 7.34
C ALA A 116 -26.84 4.46 7.12
N GLY A 117 -26.22 3.48 7.81
CA GLY A 117 -26.58 2.07 7.70
C GLY A 117 -26.00 1.33 6.49
N ILE A 118 -24.99 1.91 5.85
CA ILE A 118 -24.30 1.30 4.69
C ILE A 118 -23.22 0.35 5.22
N ASP A 119 -23.28 -0.91 4.80
CA ASP A 119 -22.28 -1.91 5.13
C ASP A 119 -21.01 -1.80 4.23
N GLU A 120 -20.02 -2.62 4.51
CA GLU A 120 -18.75 -2.59 3.76
C GLU A 120 -18.95 -2.84 2.25
N LEU A 121 -19.81 -3.76 1.89
CA LEU A 121 -20.12 -4.04 0.47
C LEU A 121 -20.78 -2.82 -0.19
N GLY A 122 -21.71 -2.17 0.50
CA GLY A 122 -22.35 -0.94 0.05
C GLY A 122 -21.36 0.22 -0.08
N MET A 123 -20.43 0.36 0.84
CA MET A 123 -19.35 1.37 0.78
C MET A 123 -18.47 1.16 -0.45
N LYS A 124 -18.07 -0.06 -0.73
CA LYS A 124 -17.29 -0.41 -1.93
C LYS A 124 -18.04 -0.10 -3.22
N ALA A 125 -19.33 -0.45 -3.26
CA ALA A 125 -20.19 -0.17 -4.43
C ALA A 125 -20.37 1.34 -4.65
N LEU A 126 -20.60 2.10 -3.60
CA LEU A 126 -20.75 3.54 -3.66
C LEU A 126 -19.46 4.23 -4.09
N PHE A 127 -18.33 3.80 -3.55
CA PHE A 127 -17.01 4.29 -3.95
C PHE A 127 -16.73 4.01 -5.43
N THR A 128 -17.03 2.80 -5.89
CA THR A 128 -16.84 2.42 -7.30
C THR A 128 -17.70 3.27 -8.23
N ALA A 129 -18.96 3.54 -7.88
CA ALA A 129 -19.84 4.40 -8.64
C ALA A 129 -19.31 5.85 -8.68
N ALA A 130 -18.91 6.38 -7.55
CA ALA A 130 -18.34 7.73 -7.46
C ALA A 130 -17.05 7.87 -8.26
N LEU A 131 -16.19 6.87 -8.24
CA LEU A 131 -14.96 6.86 -9.01
C LEU A 131 -15.24 6.83 -10.53
N ARG A 132 -16.24 6.08 -10.96
CA ARG A 132 -16.69 6.06 -12.36
C ARG A 132 -17.24 7.43 -12.79
N ASP A 133 -18.06 8.06 -11.94
CA ASP A 133 -18.62 9.37 -12.21
C ASP A 133 -17.52 10.43 -12.31
N PHE A 134 -16.53 10.34 -11.44
CA PHE A 134 -15.36 11.22 -11.48
C PHE A 134 -14.59 11.10 -12.78
N HIS A 135 -14.34 9.88 -13.27
CA HIS A 135 -13.68 9.66 -14.56
C HIS A 135 -14.52 10.20 -15.74
N ASN A 136 -15.83 9.97 -15.72
CA ASN A 136 -16.73 10.42 -16.77
C ASN A 136 -16.89 11.96 -16.81
N ALA A 137 -16.72 12.63 -15.67
CA ALA A 137 -16.74 14.09 -15.59
C ALA A 137 -15.42 14.76 -16.01
N GLY A 138 -14.44 13.99 -16.52
CA GLY A 138 -13.14 14.52 -16.95
C GLY A 138 -12.18 14.76 -15.79
N GLY A 139 -12.35 14.05 -14.69
CA GLY A 139 -11.36 13.99 -13.61
C GLY A 139 -10.03 13.54 -14.17
N ALA A 140 -9.06 14.48 -14.23
CA ALA A 140 -7.76 14.21 -14.80
C ALA A 140 -7.03 13.14 -13.96
N THR A 141 -6.81 12.00 -14.57
CA THR A 141 -5.65 11.18 -14.17
C THR A 141 -4.44 12.07 -14.44
N PRO A 142 -3.52 12.26 -13.47
CA PRO A 142 -2.25 12.91 -13.77
C PRO A 142 -1.60 12.07 -14.86
N GLU A 143 -1.55 12.62 -16.05
CA GLU A 143 -0.82 12.04 -17.17
C GLU A 143 0.61 11.86 -16.71
N SER A 144 1.03 10.62 -16.63
CA SER A 144 2.43 10.26 -16.58
C SER A 144 3.07 10.97 -17.78
N THR A 145 3.81 12.05 -17.51
CA THR A 145 4.58 12.75 -18.51
C THR A 145 5.61 11.76 -19.05
N ARG A 146 5.24 11.03 -20.09
CA ARG A 146 6.23 10.46 -20.97
C ARG A 146 6.87 11.63 -21.68
N THR A 147 8.00 12.06 -21.18
CA THR A 147 8.94 12.79 -21.97
C THR A 147 9.40 11.85 -23.07
N GLY A 148 8.71 11.89 -24.19
CA GLY A 148 9.20 11.34 -25.43
C GLY A 148 10.36 12.24 -25.86
N ASP A 149 11.55 11.74 -25.65
CA ASP A 149 12.72 12.27 -26.32
C ASP A 149 12.56 11.98 -27.80
N VAL A 150 12.32 13.04 -28.56
CA VAL A 150 12.45 13.03 -30.02
C VAL A 150 13.74 13.79 -30.30
N ALA A 151 14.77 13.03 -30.51
CA ALA A 151 15.94 13.57 -31.20
C ALA A 151 15.66 13.77 -32.67
#